data_67e5f4abef4a4138779a66a1b225135b
#
_entry.id   67e5f4abef4a4138779a66a1b225135b
#
_cell.length_a   1.000
_cell.length_b   1.000
_cell.length_c   1.000
_cell.angle_alpha   90.00
_cell.angle_beta   90.00
_cell.angle_gamma   90.00
#
_symmetry.space_group_name_H-M   'P 1'
#
loop_
_entity.id
_entity.type
_entity.pdbx_description
1 polymer ?
#
loop_
_entity_poly.entity_id
_entity_poly.type
_entity_poly.pdbx_seq_one_letter_code
_entity_poly.pdbx_strand_id
1 'polypeptide(L)'
;MVDVQTVSIVIASAGVFVAATYYVLQIRHQTRLRQTDMVMRLYTAFGSTEFQKAYQKTMGVEFEDYADNLKRYATNAEVLAAYYSVGVFFEGIGVLVKRKLISMDLVDDLFTTPILDTWEKMKPLVEGRREQLKRPQLLEWFEYLYNEMKKREQKLQSKA
;
A
#
# COMPACT_ATOMS: atom_id res chain seq x y z
N MET A 1 48.90 -20.47 -31.98
CA MET A 1 48.33 -19.22 -32.55
C MET A 1 46.86 -19.22 -32.24
N VAL A 2 46.36 -18.21 -31.56
CA VAL A 2 44.93 -18.05 -31.32
C VAL A 2 44.30 -17.68 -32.66
N ASP A 3 43.31 -18.45 -33.10
CA ASP A 3 42.62 -18.24 -34.38
C ASP A 3 41.80 -16.93 -34.30
N VAL A 4 41.88 -16.09 -35.32
CA VAL A 4 41.15 -14.84 -35.46
C VAL A 4 39.62 -15.07 -35.27
N GLN A 5 39.16 -16.20 -35.73
CA GLN A 5 37.77 -16.61 -35.60
C GLN A 5 37.37 -16.83 -34.13
N THR A 6 38.22 -17.46 -33.34
CA THR A 6 38.01 -17.66 -31.89
C THR A 6 37.99 -16.34 -31.16
N VAL A 7 38.89 -15.40 -31.48
CA VAL A 7 38.93 -14.06 -30.90
C VAL A 7 37.63 -13.29 -31.20
N SER A 8 37.16 -13.34 -32.43
CA SER A 8 35.91 -12.68 -32.86
C SER A 8 34.71 -13.21 -32.13
N ILE A 9 34.61 -14.52 -31.92
CA ILE A 9 33.52 -15.16 -31.17
C ILE A 9 33.54 -14.72 -29.69
N VAL A 10 34.71 -14.66 -29.06
CA VAL A 10 34.87 -14.23 -27.68
C VAL A 10 34.43 -12.77 -27.50
N ILE A 11 34.86 -11.89 -28.40
CA ILE A 11 34.46 -10.46 -28.37
C ILE A 11 32.96 -10.31 -28.56
N ALA A 12 32.39 -11.01 -29.56
CA ALA A 12 30.95 -10.97 -29.79
C ALA A 12 30.15 -11.49 -28.59
N SER A 13 30.58 -12.59 -27.98
CA SER A 13 29.94 -13.16 -26.79
C SER A 13 30.02 -12.22 -25.59
N ALA A 14 31.19 -11.57 -25.36
CA ALA A 14 31.36 -10.57 -24.32
C ALA A 14 30.43 -9.36 -24.55
N GLY A 15 30.28 -8.89 -25.78
CA GLY A 15 29.39 -7.81 -26.16
C GLY A 15 27.93 -8.12 -25.85
N VAL A 16 27.46 -9.33 -26.16
CA VAL A 16 26.11 -9.80 -25.85
C VAL A 16 25.87 -9.84 -24.31
N PHE A 17 26.85 -10.33 -23.56
CA PHE A 17 26.77 -10.39 -22.11
C PHE A 17 26.69 -9.01 -21.47
N VAL A 18 27.51 -8.07 -21.91
CA VAL A 18 27.49 -6.66 -21.46
C VAL A 18 26.13 -6.02 -21.78
N ALA A 19 25.63 -6.21 -23.01
CA ALA A 19 24.33 -5.68 -23.42
C ALA A 19 23.20 -6.25 -22.56
N ALA A 20 23.16 -7.57 -22.33
CA ALA A 20 22.16 -8.21 -21.48
C ALA A 20 22.19 -7.66 -20.03
N THR A 21 23.39 -7.54 -19.47
CA THR A 21 23.57 -6.95 -18.11
C THR A 21 23.07 -5.51 -18.06
N TYR A 22 23.40 -4.69 -19.06
CA TYR A 22 22.93 -3.31 -19.16
C TYR A 22 21.39 -3.25 -19.21
N TYR A 23 20.75 -4.08 -20.04
CA TYR A 23 19.29 -4.11 -20.13
C TYR A 23 18.63 -4.51 -18.80
N VAL A 24 19.17 -5.50 -18.08
CA VAL A 24 18.65 -5.89 -16.77
C VAL A 24 18.74 -4.72 -15.76
N LEU A 25 19.88 -4.03 -15.72
CA LEU A 25 20.06 -2.86 -14.85
C LEU A 25 19.10 -1.72 -15.22
N GLN A 26 18.91 -1.47 -16.51
CA GLN A 26 17.99 -0.44 -17.02
C GLN A 26 16.52 -0.77 -16.63
N ILE A 27 16.09 -2.01 -16.80
CA ILE A 27 14.75 -2.45 -16.39
C ILE A 27 14.55 -2.27 -14.89
N ARG A 28 15.52 -2.66 -14.07
CA ARG A 28 15.46 -2.47 -12.61
C ARG A 28 15.37 -0.99 -12.22
N HIS A 29 16.14 -0.13 -12.87
CA HIS A 29 16.09 1.30 -12.64
C HIS A 29 14.72 1.89 -13.01
N GLN A 30 14.20 1.57 -14.20
CA GLN A 30 12.87 2.02 -14.62
C GLN A 30 11.76 1.54 -13.68
N THR A 31 11.86 0.30 -13.19
CA THR A 31 10.87 -0.26 -12.23
C THR A 31 10.87 0.54 -10.93
N ARG A 32 12.06 0.87 -10.40
CA ARG A 32 12.17 1.71 -9.19
C ARG A 32 11.57 3.10 -9.38
N LEU A 33 11.87 3.76 -10.50
CA LEU A 33 11.30 5.07 -10.81
C LEU A 33 9.76 5.03 -10.86
N ARG A 34 9.19 4.02 -11.52
CA ARG A 34 7.73 3.83 -11.59
C ARG A 34 7.12 3.59 -10.21
N GLN A 35 7.76 2.79 -9.36
CA GLN A 35 7.29 2.55 -7.99
C GLN A 35 7.30 3.84 -7.18
N THR A 36 8.37 4.61 -7.26
CA THR A 36 8.48 5.90 -6.56
C THR A 36 7.42 6.88 -7.05
N ASP A 37 7.23 7.03 -8.37
CA ASP A 37 6.20 7.90 -8.93
C ASP A 37 4.79 7.51 -8.44
N MET A 38 4.49 6.22 -8.44
CA MET A 38 3.19 5.71 -7.96
C MET A 38 2.97 6.01 -6.48
N VAL A 39 3.98 5.81 -5.63
CA VAL A 39 3.89 6.11 -4.20
C VAL A 39 3.77 7.62 -3.96
N MET A 40 4.49 8.44 -4.72
CA MET A 40 4.36 9.91 -4.62
C MET A 40 2.97 10.40 -5.04
N ARG A 41 2.34 9.79 -6.03
CA ARG A 41 0.94 10.07 -6.39
C ARG A 41 -0.03 9.71 -5.26
N LEU A 42 0.17 8.57 -4.61
CA LEU A 42 -0.62 8.19 -3.43
C LEU A 42 -0.42 9.18 -2.29
N TYR A 43 0.82 9.59 -2.04
CA TYR A 43 1.13 10.58 -1.00
C TYR A 43 0.49 11.93 -1.30
N THR A 44 0.52 12.38 -2.56
CA THR A 44 -0.16 13.61 -3.00
C THR A 44 -1.68 13.49 -2.84
N ALA A 45 -2.26 12.35 -3.21
CA ALA A 45 -3.69 12.09 -3.02
C ALA A 45 -4.08 12.09 -1.53
N PHE A 46 -3.27 11.47 -0.67
CA PHE A 46 -3.44 11.51 0.78
C PHE A 46 -3.40 12.94 1.33
N GLY A 47 -2.48 13.77 0.83
CA GLY A 47 -2.34 15.18 1.23
C GLY A 47 -3.39 16.13 0.62
N SER A 48 -4.27 15.65 -0.26
CA SER A 48 -5.31 16.50 -0.86
C SER A 48 -6.32 16.98 0.18
N THR A 49 -6.84 18.18 0.00
CA THR A 49 -7.83 18.78 0.92
C THR A 49 -9.07 17.90 1.07
N GLU A 50 -9.54 17.30 -0.03
CA GLU A 50 -10.70 16.41 -0.05
C GLU A 50 -10.46 15.17 0.79
N PHE A 51 -9.31 14.50 0.57
CA PHE A 51 -8.99 13.31 1.34
C PHE A 51 -8.76 13.62 2.80
N GLN A 52 -8.04 14.69 3.12
CA GLN A 52 -7.79 15.09 4.51
C GLN A 52 -9.08 15.42 5.26
N LYS A 53 -10.08 16.04 4.63
CA LYS A 53 -11.41 16.23 5.23
C LYS A 53 -12.09 14.90 5.54
N ALA A 54 -12.07 13.94 4.60
CA ALA A 54 -12.63 12.61 4.82
C ALA A 54 -11.86 11.85 5.92
N TYR A 55 -10.54 11.93 5.92
CA TYR A 55 -9.68 11.33 6.93
C TYR A 55 -9.97 11.86 8.33
N GLN A 56 -9.96 13.18 8.51
CA GLN A 56 -10.26 13.82 9.80
C GLN A 56 -11.68 13.51 10.27
N LYS A 57 -12.66 13.48 9.35
CA LYS A 57 -14.03 13.08 9.67
C LYS A 57 -14.09 11.63 10.16
N THR A 58 -13.41 10.71 9.47
CA THR A 58 -13.33 9.30 9.88
C THR A 58 -12.71 9.14 11.26
N MET A 59 -11.60 9.83 11.52
CA MET A 59 -10.90 9.76 12.81
C MET A 59 -11.65 10.43 13.95
N GLY A 60 -12.40 11.50 13.66
CA GLY A 60 -13.15 12.27 14.64
C GLY A 60 -14.52 11.71 15.03
N VAL A 61 -15.02 10.69 14.31
CA VAL A 61 -16.31 10.05 14.65
C VAL A 61 -16.15 9.14 15.88
N GLU A 62 -16.99 9.32 16.89
CA GLU A 62 -16.97 8.51 18.10
C GLU A 62 -18.09 7.47 18.11
N PHE A 63 -17.76 6.23 18.40
CA PHE A 63 -18.68 5.11 18.57
C PHE A 63 -17.99 4.01 19.40
N GLU A 64 -18.79 3.21 20.09
CA GLU A 64 -18.30 2.13 20.93
C GLU A 64 -18.13 0.83 20.11
N ASP A 65 -19.12 0.52 19.28
CA ASP A 65 -19.14 -0.68 18.43
C ASP A 65 -19.88 -0.43 17.10
N TYR A 66 -20.04 -1.47 16.31
CA TYR A 66 -20.74 -1.41 15.03
C TYR A 66 -22.22 -1.00 15.18
N ALA A 67 -22.91 -1.51 16.19
CA ALA A 67 -24.32 -1.22 16.41
C ALA A 67 -24.54 0.24 16.81
N ASP A 68 -23.69 0.78 17.69
CA ASP A 68 -23.70 2.18 18.07
C ASP A 68 -23.38 3.09 16.86
N ASN A 69 -22.40 2.71 16.05
CA ASN A 69 -22.10 3.44 14.82
C ASN A 69 -23.31 3.47 13.85
N LEU A 70 -23.96 2.35 13.62
CA LEU A 70 -25.17 2.31 12.78
C LEU A 70 -26.26 3.21 13.34
N LYS A 71 -26.51 3.16 14.64
CA LYS A 71 -27.53 3.97 15.29
C LYS A 71 -27.28 5.48 15.10
N ARG A 72 -26.03 5.90 15.21
CA ARG A 72 -25.66 7.33 15.14
C ARG A 72 -25.51 7.83 13.71
N TYR A 73 -24.97 6.99 12.82
CA TYR A 73 -24.44 7.48 11.54
C TYR A 73 -24.97 6.75 10.29
N ALA A 74 -25.88 5.76 10.42
CA ALA A 74 -26.38 5.00 9.26
C ALA A 74 -27.01 5.89 8.16
N THR A 75 -27.57 7.03 8.53
CA THR A 75 -28.19 7.99 7.60
C THR A 75 -27.31 9.21 7.30
N ASN A 76 -26.12 9.31 7.91
CA ASN A 76 -25.20 10.42 7.70
C ASN A 76 -24.33 10.15 6.46
N ALA A 77 -24.80 10.66 5.31
CA ALA A 77 -24.12 10.46 4.03
C ALA A 77 -22.66 10.92 4.02
N GLU A 78 -22.32 11.99 4.75
CA GLU A 78 -20.96 12.51 4.79
C GLU A 78 -20.01 11.59 5.57
N VAL A 79 -20.48 11.02 6.70
CA VAL A 79 -19.68 10.05 7.49
C VAL A 79 -19.49 8.77 6.69
N LEU A 80 -20.56 8.27 6.05
CA LEU A 80 -20.46 7.07 5.20
C LEU A 80 -19.52 7.27 4.01
N ALA A 81 -19.58 8.43 3.36
CA ALA A 81 -18.66 8.77 2.27
C ALA A 81 -17.22 8.87 2.75
N ALA A 82 -16.98 9.43 3.94
CA ALA A 82 -15.66 9.50 4.55
C ALA A 82 -15.08 8.11 4.83
N TYR A 83 -15.85 7.21 5.46
CA TYR A 83 -15.44 5.84 5.69
C TYR A 83 -15.10 5.10 4.40
N TYR A 84 -15.95 5.25 3.38
CA TYR A 84 -15.72 4.64 2.09
C TYR A 84 -14.44 5.16 1.42
N SER A 85 -14.27 6.49 1.39
CA SER A 85 -13.10 7.12 0.78
C SER A 85 -11.79 6.66 1.42
N VAL A 86 -11.75 6.67 2.75
CA VAL A 86 -10.55 6.29 3.51
C VAL A 86 -10.28 4.79 3.43
N GLY A 87 -11.33 3.96 3.57
CA GLY A 87 -11.20 2.51 3.47
C GLY A 87 -10.70 2.06 2.10
N VAL A 88 -11.29 2.57 1.01
CA VAL A 88 -10.89 2.24 -0.37
C VAL A 88 -9.47 2.74 -0.70
N PHE A 89 -9.06 3.88 -0.15
CA PHE A 89 -7.71 4.39 -0.34
C PHE A 89 -6.66 3.41 0.22
N PHE A 90 -6.80 2.99 1.47
CA PHE A 90 -5.84 2.06 2.08
C PHE A 90 -5.99 0.63 1.52
N GLU A 91 -7.19 0.21 1.15
CA GLU A 91 -7.41 -1.04 0.40
C GLU A 91 -6.61 -1.04 -0.91
N GLY A 92 -6.66 0.06 -1.66
CA GLY A 92 -5.90 0.24 -2.89
C GLY A 92 -4.39 0.14 -2.67
N ILE A 93 -3.85 0.78 -1.63
CA ILE A 93 -2.43 0.65 -1.26
C ILE A 93 -2.10 -0.81 -0.95
N GLY A 94 -2.94 -1.49 -0.16
CA GLY A 94 -2.76 -2.91 0.18
C GLY A 94 -2.69 -3.81 -1.05
N VAL A 95 -3.58 -3.61 -2.03
CA VAL A 95 -3.54 -4.32 -3.32
C VAL A 95 -2.22 -4.07 -4.06
N LEU A 96 -1.77 -2.83 -4.16
CA LEU A 96 -0.54 -2.47 -4.87
C LEU A 96 0.69 -3.11 -4.24
N VAL A 97 0.77 -3.12 -2.91
CA VAL A 97 1.83 -3.78 -2.14
C VAL A 97 1.77 -5.30 -2.34
N LYS A 98 0.59 -5.91 -2.19
CA LYS A 98 0.41 -7.36 -2.35
C LYS A 98 0.81 -7.83 -3.73
N ARG A 99 0.52 -7.04 -4.75
CA ARG A 99 0.90 -7.32 -6.14
C ARG A 99 2.33 -6.92 -6.49
N LYS A 100 3.12 -6.43 -5.52
CA LYS A 100 4.51 -5.98 -5.68
C LYS A 100 4.66 -4.86 -6.71
N LEU A 101 3.61 -4.08 -6.92
CA LEU A 101 3.63 -2.90 -7.79
C LEU A 101 4.29 -1.70 -7.12
N ILE A 102 4.21 -1.64 -5.79
CA ILE A 102 4.94 -0.69 -4.95
C ILE A 102 5.68 -1.43 -3.84
N SER A 103 6.76 -0.82 -3.35
CA SER A 103 7.54 -1.38 -2.24
C SER A 103 6.82 -1.17 -0.92
N MET A 104 6.80 -2.21 -0.07
CA MET A 104 6.34 -2.08 1.30
C MET A 104 7.18 -1.08 2.11
N ASP A 105 8.50 -0.98 1.83
CA ASP A 105 9.39 -0.06 2.54
C ASP A 105 9.00 1.40 2.27
N LEU A 106 8.68 1.75 1.02
CA LEU A 106 8.21 3.09 0.68
C LEU A 106 6.85 3.43 1.31
N VAL A 107 5.98 2.44 1.45
CA VAL A 107 4.68 2.63 2.12
C VAL A 107 4.87 2.79 3.62
N ASP A 108 5.77 2.02 4.22
CA ASP A 108 6.15 2.10 5.64
C ASP A 108 6.70 3.51 5.96
N ASP A 109 7.65 4.00 5.17
CA ASP A 109 8.25 5.32 5.36
C ASP A 109 7.23 6.48 5.37
N LEU A 110 6.11 6.34 4.64
CA LEU A 110 5.16 7.45 4.43
C LEU A 110 3.82 7.28 5.13
N PHE A 111 3.37 6.05 5.40
CA PHE A 111 1.99 5.79 5.78
C PHE A 111 1.82 4.92 7.03
N THR A 112 2.88 4.52 7.74
CA THR A 112 2.77 3.60 8.89
C THR A 112 1.74 4.08 9.90
N THR A 113 1.90 5.28 10.46
CA THR A 113 0.97 5.83 11.45
C THR A 113 -0.46 5.95 10.91
N PRO A 114 -0.72 6.58 9.75
CA PRO A 114 -2.07 6.63 9.19
C PRO A 114 -2.72 5.25 8.97
N ILE A 115 -1.95 4.25 8.53
CA ILE A 115 -2.47 2.90 8.33
C ILE A 115 -2.87 2.26 9.65
N LEU A 116 -1.99 2.30 10.66
CA LEU A 116 -2.24 1.70 11.97
C LEU A 116 -3.45 2.34 12.65
N ASP A 117 -3.43 3.65 12.81
CA ASP A 117 -4.48 4.39 13.51
C ASP A 117 -5.84 4.24 12.81
N THR A 118 -5.85 4.31 11.49
CA THR A 118 -7.10 4.20 10.73
C THR A 118 -7.68 2.80 10.80
N TRP A 119 -6.86 1.76 10.69
CA TRP A 119 -7.38 0.40 10.82
C TRP A 119 -7.93 0.14 12.22
N GLU A 120 -7.21 0.53 13.28
CA GLU A 120 -7.68 0.36 14.65
C GLU A 120 -9.01 1.08 14.89
N LYS A 121 -9.18 2.27 14.31
CA LYS A 121 -10.44 3.02 14.35
C LYS A 121 -11.55 2.34 13.56
N MET A 122 -11.27 1.84 12.37
CA MET A 122 -12.28 1.30 11.47
C MET A 122 -12.58 -0.18 11.69
N LYS A 123 -11.72 -0.92 12.38
CA LYS A 123 -11.82 -2.36 12.57
C LYS A 123 -13.21 -2.81 13.03
N PRO A 124 -13.82 -2.24 14.09
CA PRO A 124 -15.16 -2.65 14.53
C PRO A 124 -16.23 -2.49 13.43
N LEU A 125 -16.08 -1.42 12.61
CA LEU A 125 -17.00 -1.17 11.48
C LEU A 125 -16.85 -2.19 10.37
N VAL A 126 -15.59 -2.53 10.05
CA VAL A 126 -15.27 -3.50 8.99
C VAL A 126 -15.75 -4.88 9.39
N GLU A 127 -15.48 -5.32 10.62
CA GLU A 127 -15.90 -6.63 11.15
C GLU A 127 -17.44 -6.74 11.18
N GLY A 128 -18.14 -5.77 11.75
CA GLY A 128 -19.59 -5.77 11.76
C GLY A 128 -20.21 -5.71 10.35
N ARG A 129 -19.59 -4.99 9.43
CA ARG A 129 -20.04 -4.93 8.04
C ARG A 129 -19.80 -6.24 7.29
N ARG A 130 -18.68 -6.93 7.57
CA ARG A 130 -18.39 -8.28 7.03
C ARG A 130 -19.46 -9.29 7.42
N GLU A 131 -19.86 -9.28 8.70
CA GLU A 131 -20.92 -10.14 9.22
C GLU A 131 -22.27 -9.82 8.58
N GLN A 132 -22.67 -8.56 8.58
CA GLN A 132 -23.94 -8.10 8.02
C GLN A 132 -24.09 -8.45 6.55
N LEU A 133 -23.03 -8.25 5.75
CA LEU A 133 -23.06 -8.48 4.30
C LEU A 133 -22.68 -9.91 3.91
N LYS A 134 -22.24 -10.74 4.85
CA LYS A 134 -21.64 -12.07 4.59
C LYS A 134 -20.47 -11.99 3.58
N ARG A 135 -19.64 -10.97 3.71
CA ARG A 135 -18.48 -10.71 2.85
C ARG A 135 -17.20 -10.60 3.67
N PRO A 136 -16.56 -11.72 4.03
CA PRO A 136 -15.35 -11.73 4.87
C PRO A 136 -14.15 -11.01 4.23
N GLN A 137 -14.13 -10.89 2.89
CA GLN A 137 -13.04 -10.24 2.14
C GLN A 137 -13.18 -8.71 2.05
N LEU A 138 -14.18 -8.09 2.67
CA LEU A 138 -14.32 -6.63 2.65
C LEU A 138 -13.12 -5.97 3.31
N LEU A 139 -12.40 -5.11 2.59
CA LEU A 139 -11.18 -4.44 3.03
C LEU A 139 -10.08 -5.42 3.53
N GLU A 140 -9.94 -6.58 2.88
CA GLU A 140 -8.93 -7.59 3.24
C GLU A 140 -7.49 -7.13 2.99
N TRP A 141 -7.29 -6.29 1.97
CA TRP A 141 -5.95 -5.77 1.65
C TRP A 141 -5.55 -4.61 2.55
N PHE A 142 -6.50 -3.85 3.07
CA PHE A 142 -6.24 -2.89 4.13
C PHE A 142 -5.86 -3.61 5.44
N GLU A 143 -6.57 -4.68 5.82
CA GLU A 143 -6.20 -5.53 6.96
C GLU A 143 -4.81 -6.16 6.79
N TYR A 144 -4.53 -6.68 5.59
CA TYR A 144 -3.20 -7.19 5.24
C TYR A 144 -2.12 -6.13 5.44
N LEU A 145 -2.36 -4.91 4.95
CA LEU A 145 -1.44 -3.79 5.07
C LEU A 145 -1.17 -3.43 6.54
N TYR A 146 -2.22 -3.32 7.36
CA TYR A 146 -2.11 -3.11 8.79
C TYR A 146 -1.28 -4.19 9.48
N ASN A 147 -1.56 -5.46 9.19
CA ASN A 147 -0.83 -6.57 9.80
C ASN A 147 0.67 -6.57 9.45
N GLU A 148 1.03 -6.21 8.23
CA GLU A 148 2.42 -6.10 7.81
C GLU A 148 3.13 -4.91 8.51
N MET A 149 2.46 -3.76 8.66
CA MET A 149 2.99 -2.60 9.40
C MET A 149 3.21 -2.95 10.88
N LYS A 150 2.24 -3.58 11.52
CA LYS A 150 2.34 -4.01 12.93
C LYS A 150 3.48 -4.99 13.17
N LYS A 151 3.71 -5.93 12.27
CA LYS A 151 4.87 -6.84 12.36
C LYS A 151 6.20 -6.11 12.25
N ARG A 152 6.27 -5.06 11.43
CA ARG A 152 7.49 -4.24 11.27
C ARG A 152 7.77 -3.41 12.51
N GLU A 153 6.75 -2.77 13.07
CA GLU A 153 6.84 -2.02 14.31
C GLU A 153 7.36 -2.90 15.47
N GLN A 154 6.78 -4.09 15.64
CA GLN A 154 7.22 -5.05 16.66
C GLN A 154 8.69 -5.48 16.49
N LYS A 155 9.14 -5.67 15.23
CA LYS A 155 10.56 -6.01 14.96
C LYS A 155 11.51 -4.87 15.29
N LEU A 156 11.09 -3.63 15.15
CA LEU A 156 11.90 -2.46 15.52
C LEU A 156 12.01 -2.36 17.05
N GLN A 157 10.90 -2.52 17.76
CA GLN A 157 10.86 -2.50 19.23
C GLN A 157 11.69 -3.63 19.87
N SER A 158 11.74 -4.81 19.21
CA SER A 158 12.55 -5.94 19.72
C SER A 158 14.06 -5.80 19.51
N LYS A 159 14.51 -4.78 18.75
CA LYS A 159 15.92 -4.50 18.46
C LYS A 159 16.46 -3.29 19.21
N ALA A 160 15.59 -2.53 19.86
CA ALA A 160 15.92 -1.36 20.69
C ALA A 160 16.10 -1.77 22.15
#